data_a0bc8c31c5084b28ac74273a9ac165f6
#
_entry.id   a0bc8c31c5084b28ac74273a9ac165f6
#
_cell.length_a   1.000
_cell.length_b   1.000
_cell.length_c   1.000
_cell.angle_alpha   90.00
_cell.angle_beta   90.00
_cell.angle_gamma   90.00
#
_symmetry.space_group_name_H-M   'P 1'
#
loop_
_entity.id
_entity.type
_entity.pdbx_description
1 polymer ?
#
loop_
_entity_poly.entity_id
_entity_poly.type
_entity_poly.pdbx_seq_one_letter_code
_entity_poly.pdbx_strand_id
1 'polypeptide(L)'
;TEFVYLVEQIISASLYRNKKTIKPSVIALVGPSGSGKTQLAEKMCSMEKFENPKTYCTKKSSKHRYIPEEEFEKQNFFEKTRYAGIQYGTKKEDIEDVLLRGKYAVMPLDMCGAIAMKRHFPTTIIYVARDKEVLIKDIIEQDYPVEEKTLRILSIDAEKRNRQICDHVVYNGTIEEGAENLLGCIS
;
A
#
# COMPACT_ATOMS: atom_id res chain seq x y z
N THR A 1 -18.24 16.95 3.21
CA THR A 1 -17.93 16.49 1.86
C THR A 1 -16.51 15.94 1.86
N GLU A 2 -15.86 15.66 0.74
CA GLU A 2 -14.57 14.99 0.65
C GLU A 2 -13.47 15.56 1.58
N PHE A 3 -13.40 16.88 1.71
CA PHE A 3 -12.42 17.54 2.57
C PHE A 3 -12.63 17.19 4.05
N VAL A 4 -13.86 17.21 4.53
CA VAL A 4 -14.19 16.84 5.92
C VAL A 4 -13.86 15.37 6.16
N TYR A 5 -14.21 14.50 5.21
CA TYR A 5 -13.88 13.08 5.27
C TYR A 5 -12.36 12.84 5.33
N LEU A 6 -11.59 13.55 4.50
CA LEU A 6 -10.13 13.45 4.48
C LEU A 6 -9.52 13.91 5.81
N VAL A 7 -10.02 15.03 6.38
CA VAL A 7 -9.56 15.52 7.68
C VAL A 7 -9.88 14.53 8.80
N GLU A 8 -11.07 13.96 8.82
CA GLU A 8 -11.45 12.92 9.78
C GLU A 8 -10.55 11.67 9.65
N GLN A 9 -10.21 11.28 8.42
CA GLN A 9 -9.29 10.17 8.16
C GLN A 9 -7.89 10.47 8.72
N ILE A 10 -7.37 11.67 8.49
CA ILE A 10 -6.06 12.11 8.97
C ILE A 10 -6.03 12.14 10.52
N ILE A 11 -7.05 12.70 11.14
CA ILE A 11 -7.17 12.76 12.61
C ILE A 11 -7.23 11.34 13.17
N SER A 12 -8.05 10.47 12.59
CA SER A 12 -8.18 9.07 13.00
C SER A 12 -6.85 8.33 12.91
N ALA A 13 -6.12 8.47 11.80
CA ALA A 13 -4.80 7.87 11.62
C ALA A 13 -3.78 8.41 12.64
N SER A 14 -3.79 9.72 12.89
CA SER A 14 -2.92 10.36 13.89
C SER A 14 -3.14 9.85 15.31
N LEU A 15 -4.39 9.63 15.70
CA LEU A 15 -4.75 9.08 17.02
C LEU A 15 -4.24 7.64 17.23
N TYR A 16 -4.07 6.88 16.14
CA TYR A 16 -3.58 5.50 16.20
C TYR A 16 -2.07 5.35 16.01
N ARG A 17 -1.37 6.44 15.63
CA ARG A 17 0.05 6.42 15.27
C ARG A 17 0.97 5.76 16.31
N ASN A 18 0.72 5.97 17.58
CA ASN A 18 1.58 5.50 18.67
C ASN A 18 1.09 4.18 19.30
N LYS A 19 0.09 3.52 18.72
CA LYS A 19 -0.34 2.22 19.24
C LYS A 19 0.68 1.14 18.91
N LYS A 20 1.01 0.33 19.93
CA LYS A 20 1.86 -0.83 19.78
C LYS A 20 1.26 -1.77 18.73
N THR A 21 2.06 -2.20 17.76
CA THR A 21 1.64 -3.16 16.74
C THR A 21 1.29 -4.49 17.39
N ILE A 22 0.07 -4.96 17.16
CA ILE A 22 -0.40 -6.27 17.61
C ILE A 22 -0.03 -7.29 16.53
N LYS A 23 0.60 -8.38 16.90
CA LYS A 23 0.99 -9.47 15.98
C LYS A 23 -0.04 -10.60 16.01
N PRO A 24 -0.50 -11.15 14.88
CA PRO A 24 -0.27 -10.72 13.49
C PRO A 24 -1.05 -9.45 13.13
N SER A 25 -0.58 -8.68 12.16
CA SER A 25 -1.20 -7.40 11.78
C SER A 25 -1.05 -7.12 10.27
N VAL A 26 -1.78 -6.13 9.79
CA VAL A 26 -1.61 -5.58 8.45
C VAL A 26 -0.41 -4.63 8.43
N ILE A 27 0.45 -4.79 7.44
CA ILE A 27 1.54 -3.87 7.12
C ILE A 27 1.15 -3.15 5.84
N ALA A 28 0.70 -1.91 5.98
CA ALA A 28 0.31 -1.06 4.86
C ALA A 28 1.53 -0.27 4.37
N LEU A 29 1.99 -0.56 3.15
CA LEU A 29 3.08 0.15 2.51
C LEU A 29 2.53 1.29 1.68
N VAL A 30 2.82 2.52 2.07
CA VAL A 30 2.40 3.73 1.37
C VAL A 30 3.61 4.53 0.88
N GLY A 31 3.42 5.47 -0.02
CA GLY A 31 4.48 6.29 -0.57
C GLY A 31 4.33 6.53 -2.07
N PRO A 32 5.19 7.36 -2.67
CA PRO A 32 5.05 7.78 -4.05
C PRO A 32 5.19 6.64 -5.04
N SER A 33 4.69 6.87 -6.25
CA SER A 33 4.92 5.97 -7.38
C SER A 33 6.41 5.80 -7.62
N GLY A 34 6.87 4.57 -7.87
CA GLY A 34 8.30 4.28 -8.06
C GLY A 34 9.12 4.11 -6.77
N SER A 35 8.52 4.27 -5.58
CA SER A 35 9.24 4.03 -4.31
C SER A 35 9.53 2.55 -4.03
N GLY A 36 9.03 1.63 -4.87
CA GLY A 36 9.31 0.20 -4.74
C GLY A 36 8.39 -0.56 -3.78
N LYS A 37 7.22 -0.01 -3.43
CA LYS A 37 6.25 -0.66 -2.53
C LYS A 37 5.91 -2.09 -2.92
N THR A 38 5.63 -2.31 -4.20
CA THR A 38 5.24 -3.64 -4.71
C THR A 38 6.38 -4.63 -4.62
N GLN A 39 7.58 -4.24 -5.08
CA GLN A 39 8.76 -5.09 -4.99
C GLN A 39 9.15 -5.39 -3.54
N LEU A 40 9.01 -4.39 -2.65
CA LEU A 40 9.26 -4.57 -1.22
C LEU A 40 8.26 -5.54 -0.60
N ALA A 41 6.97 -5.42 -0.94
CA ALA A 41 5.94 -6.37 -0.50
C ALA A 41 6.25 -7.80 -1.02
N GLU A 42 6.61 -7.96 -2.28
CA GLU A 42 6.99 -9.25 -2.87
C GLU A 42 8.21 -9.84 -2.13
N LYS A 43 9.22 -9.02 -1.84
CA LYS A 43 10.41 -9.43 -1.06
C LYS A 43 10.03 -9.88 0.34
N MET A 44 9.17 -9.14 1.03
CA MET A 44 8.68 -9.54 2.36
C MET A 44 7.92 -10.86 2.30
N CYS A 45 7.05 -11.03 1.31
CA CYS A 45 6.25 -12.24 1.13
C CYS A 45 7.08 -13.48 0.70
N SER A 46 8.35 -13.33 0.36
CA SER A 46 9.26 -14.46 0.20
C SER A 46 9.64 -15.12 1.54
N MET A 47 9.36 -14.46 2.65
CA MET A 47 9.57 -14.96 4.00
C MET A 47 8.25 -15.51 4.55
N GLU A 48 8.28 -16.65 5.22
CA GLU A 48 7.11 -17.42 5.67
C GLU A 48 6.13 -16.63 6.54
N LYS A 49 6.62 -15.64 7.31
CA LYS A 49 5.82 -14.82 8.22
C LYS A 49 4.92 -13.79 7.52
N PHE A 50 5.10 -13.56 6.23
CA PHE A 50 4.45 -12.48 5.50
C PHE A 50 3.67 -13.04 4.30
N GLU A 51 2.53 -12.46 4.03
CA GLU A 51 1.72 -12.83 2.89
C GLU A 51 0.93 -11.61 2.36
N ASN A 52 0.80 -11.52 1.04
CA ASN A 52 -0.10 -10.54 0.44
C ASN A 52 -1.49 -11.20 0.33
N PRO A 53 -2.54 -10.58 0.89
CA PRO A 53 -3.90 -11.09 0.73
C PRO A 53 -4.30 -11.20 -0.74
N LYS A 54 -5.19 -12.14 -1.04
CA LYS A 54 -5.65 -12.34 -2.42
C LYS A 54 -6.28 -11.06 -2.97
N THR A 55 -5.78 -10.60 -4.10
CA THR A 55 -6.31 -9.45 -4.83
C THR A 55 -6.99 -9.89 -6.10
N TYR A 56 -8.15 -9.33 -6.37
CA TYR A 56 -8.92 -9.53 -7.60
C TYR A 56 -8.63 -8.39 -8.57
N CYS A 57 -8.62 -8.67 -9.87
CA CYS A 57 -8.45 -7.62 -10.87
C CYS A 57 -9.25 -7.92 -12.15
N THR A 58 -9.57 -6.85 -12.89
CA THR A 58 -10.34 -6.93 -14.15
C THR A 58 -9.47 -7.22 -15.38
N LYS A 59 -8.17 -7.46 -15.18
CA LYS A 59 -7.23 -7.91 -16.22
C LYS A 59 -6.70 -9.30 -15.90
N LYS A 60 -6.68 -10.20 -16.87
CA LYS A 60 -6.04 -11.51 -16.72
C LYS A 60 -4.56 -11.35 -16.38
N SER A 61 -4.15 -11.90 -15.25
CA SER A 61 -2.80 -11.81 -14.70
C SER A 61 -2.48 -13.11 -13.95
N SER A 62 -1.21 -13.50 -13.92
CA SER A 62 -0.76 -14.63 -13.11
C SER A 62 -0.67 -14.29 -11.61
N LYS A 63 -0.64 -13.00 -11.26
CA LYS A 63 -0.46 -12.53 -9.88
C LYS A 63 -1.78 -12.31 -9.13
N HIS A 64 -2.88 -12.06 -9.84
CA HIS A 64 -4.16 -11.67 -9.27
C HIS A 64 -5.28 -12.55 -9.78
N ARG A 65 -6.35 -12.69 -9.01
CA ARG A 65 -7.56 -13.39 -9.45
C ARG A 65 -8.31 -12.53 -10.46
N TYR A 66 -8.44 -13.05 -11.66
CA TYR A 66 -9.25 -12.38 -12.69
C TYR A 66 -10.72 -12.45 -12.35
N ILE A 67 -11.39 -11.33 -12.51
CA ILE A 67 -12.86 -11.20 -12.43
C ILE A 67 -13.32 -10.25 -13.54
N PRO A 68 -14.38 -10.59 -14.31
CA PRO A 68 -14.94 -9.67 -15.29
C PRO A 68 -15.39 -8.35 -14.67
N GLU A 69 -15.30 -7.24 -15.42
CA GLU A 69 -15.63 -5.91 -14.90
C GLU A 69 -17.08 -5.83 -14.39
N GLU A 70 -18.03 -6.46 -15.10
CA GLU A 70 -19.43 -6.53 -14.69
C GLU A 70 -19.66 -7.27 -13.36
N GLU A 71 -18.84 -8.27 -13.07
CA GLU A 71 -18.87 -9.00 -11.81
C GLU A 71 -18.11 -8.26 -10.72
N PHE A 72 -17.04 -7.55 -11.08
CA PHE A 72 -16.24 -6.77 -10.14
C PHE A 72 -17.11 -5.74 -9.41
N GLU A 73 -17.96 -5.02 -10.13
CA GLU A 73 -18.85 -4.01 -9.55
C GLU A 73 -19.90 -4.60 -8.58
N LYS A 74 -20.24 -5.88 -8.74
CA LYS A 74 -21.19 -6.59 -7.86
C LYS A 74 -20.55 -7.11 -6.58
N GLN A 75 -19.21 -7.14 -6.51
CA GLN A 75 -18.49 -7.65 -5.35
C GLN A 75 -18.38 -6.60 -4.26
N ASN A 76 -18.50 -7.06 -3.02
CA ASN A 76 -18.25 -6.23 -1.84
C ASN A 76 -16.76 -6.30 -1.47
N PHE A 77 -15.94 -5.50 -2.14
CA PHE A 77 -14.54 -5.36 -1.78
C PHE A 77 -14.37 -4.42 -0.60
N PHE A 78 -13.50 -4.78 0.31
CA PHE A 78 -13.10 -3.93 1.42
C PHE A 78 -12.26 -2.74 0.96
N GLU A 79 -11.35 -2.99 0.03
CA GLU A 79 -10.50 -1.99 -0.60
C GLU A 79 -10.61 -2.13 -2.11
N LYS A 80 -10.78 -1.01 -2.81
CA LYS A 80 -10.82 -0.90 -4.26
C LYS A 80 -9.85 0.17 -4.72
N THR A 81 -9.10 -0.11 -5.77
CA THR A 81 -8.28 0.89 -6.44
C THR A 81 -8.36 0.71 -7.95
N ARG A 82 -8.15 1.79 -8.69
CA ARG A 82 -8.06 1.77 -10.16
C ARG A 82 -6.69 2.29 -10.57
N TYR A 83 -6.00 1.50 -11.38
CA TYR A 83 -4.70 1.86 -11.90
C TYR A 83 -4.57 1.46 -13.37
N ALA A 84 -4.16 2.40 -14.23
CA ALA A 84 -4.03 2.19 -15.68
C ALA A 84 -5.26 1.52 -16.33
N GLY A 85 -6.48 1.94 -15.94
CA GLY A 85 -7.74 1.39 -16.44
C GLY A 85 -8.13 0.03 -15.87
N ILE A 86 -7.30 -0.59 -15.04
CA ILE A 86 -7.56 -1.89 -14.41
C ILE A 86 -8.08 -1.63 -12.99
N GLN A 87 -9.14 -2.33 -12.62
CA GLN A 87 -9.66 -2.29 -11.26
C GLN A 87 -9.05 -3.43 -10.44
N TYR A 88 -8.71 -3.11 -9.20
CA TYR A 88 -8.19 -4.04 -8.21
C TYR A 88 -9.05 -3.97 -6.96
N GLY A 89 -9.27 -5.12 -6.32
CA GLY A 89 -10.05 -5.18 -5.09
C GLY A 89 -9.59 -6.30 -4.18
N THR A 90 -9.62 -6.04 -2.86
CA THR A 90 -9.29 -7.03 -1.83
C THR A 90 -10.51 -7.22 -0.94
N LYS A 91 -10.87 -8.47 -0.66
CA LYS A 91 -11.98 -8.80 0.23
C LYS A 91 -11.51 -8.81 1.68
N LYS A 92 -12.41 -8.49 2.58
CA LYS A 92 -12.15 -8.51 4.02
C LYS A 92 -11.73 -9.90 4.51
N GLU A 93 -12.41 -10.92 4.03
CA GLU A 93 -12.18 -12.32 4.38
C GLU A 93 -10.78 -12.80 3.96
N ASP A 94 -10.25 -12.31 2.83
CA ASP A 94 -8.89 -12.66 2.37
C ASP A 94 -7.81 -12.05 3.28
N ILE A 95 -8.07 -10.89 3.87
CA ILE A 95 -7.18 -10.27 4.87
C ILE A 95 -7.27 -11.04 6.19
N GLU A 96 -8.49 -11.30 6.67
CA GLU A 96 -8.73 -12.06 7.89
C GLU A 96 -8.08 -13.44 7.86
N ASP A 97 -8.16 -14.15 6.72
CA ASP A 97 -7.54 -15.46 6.53
C ASP A 97 -6.02 -15.42 6.75
N VAL A 98 -5.33 -14.40 6.21
CA VAL A 98 -3.89 -14.24 6.42
C VAL A 98 -3.57 -14.04 7.91
N LEU A 99 -4.31 -13.17 8.59
CA LEU A 99 -4.09 -12.85 10.00
C LEU A 99 -4.41 -14.04 10.91
N LEU A 100 -5.47 -14.81 10.61
CA LEU A 100 -5.86 -16.01 11.36
C LEU A 100 -4.81 -17.13 11.25
N ARG A 101 -4.08 -17.19 10.14
CA ARG A 101 -2.94 -18.12 9.99
C ARG A 101 -1.68 -17.64 10.71
N GLY A 102 -1.75 -16.57 11.49
CA GLY A 102 -0.62 -16.04 12.27
C GLY A 102 0.42 -15.30 11.43
N LYS A 103 0.06 -14.86 10.22
CA LYS A 103 0.96 -14.14 9.31
C LYS A 103 0.66 -12.64 9.29
N TYR A 104 1.67 -11.84 8.92
CA TYR A 104 1.49 -10.45 8.59
C TYR A 104 0.92 -10.30 7.18
N ALA A 105 -0.13 -9.50 7.03
CA ALA A 105 -0.70 -9.15 5.73
C ALA A 105 0.03 -7.91 5.17
N VAL A 106 0.93 -8.09 4.20
CA VAL A 106 1.69 -6.98 3.60
C VAL A 106 0.97 -6.48 2.35
N MET A 107 0.58 -5.21 2.36
CA MET A 107 -0.25 -4.62 1.31
C MET A 107 0.33 -3.27 0.84
N PRO A 108 0.73 -3.16 -0.44
CA PRO A 108 0.94 -1.86 -1.07
C PRO A 108 -0.41 -1.16 -1.23
N LEU A 109 -0.56 0.01 -0.60
CA LEU A 109 -1.82 0.77 -0.59
C LEU A 109 -1.55 2.25 -0.86
N ASP A 110 -2.58 2.97 -1.27
CA ASP A 110 -2.61 4.41 -1.11
C ASP A 110 -2.93 4.80 0.35
N MET A 111 -2.83 6.07 0.69
CA MET A 111 -3.04 6.51 2.07
C MET A 111 -4.50 6.30 2.51
N CYS A 112 -5.47 6.49 1.61
CA CYS A 112 -6.88 6.26 1.95
C CYS A 112 -7.14 4.79 2.27
N GLY A 113 -6.59 3.88 1.48
CA GLY A 113 -6.65 2.44 1.73
C GLY A 113 -5.97 2.04 3.04
N ALA A 114 -4.79 2.60 3.33
CA ALA A 114 -4.08 2.34 4.58
C ALA A 114 -4.86 2.80 5.82
N ILE A 115 -5.49 3.97 5.74
CA ILE A 115 -6.35 4.48 6.82
C ILE A 115 -7.58 3.60 7.01
N ALA A 116 -8.23 3.17 5.93
CA ALA A 116 -9.35 2.25 5.99
C ALA A 116 -8.94 0.92 6.65
N MET A 117 -7.78 0.38 6.31
CA MET A 117 -7.23 -0.81 6.99
C MET A 117 -7.07 -0.58 8.50
N LYS A 118 -6.49 0.54 8.89
CA LYS A 118 -6.24 0.85 10.31
C LYS A 118 -7.52 0.98 11.15
N ARG A 119 -8.66 1.26 10.52
CA ARG A 119 -9.97 1.31 11.19
C ARG A 119 -10.54 -0.07 11.51
N HIS A 120 -10.21 -1.07 10.71
CA HIS A 120 -10.84 -2.41 10.78
C HIS A 120 -9.91 -3.50 11.25
N PHE A 121 -8.60 -3.31 11.10
CA PHE A 121 -7.58 -4.28 11.45
C PHE A 121 -6.45 -3.63 12.26
N PRO A 122 -5.77 -4.39 13.13
CA PRO A 122 -4.47 -3.98 13.65
C PRO A 122 -3.55 -3.70 12.47
N THR A 123 -3.11 -2.46 12.28
CA THR A 123 -2.37 -2.03 11.09
C THR A 123 -1.22 -1.12 11.45
N THR A 124 -0.06 -1.41 10.89
CA THR A 124 1.10 -0.52 10.89
C THR A 124 1.24 0.11 9.50
N ILE A 125 1.21 1.43 9.43
CA ILE A 125 1.38 2.18 8.19
C ILE A 125 2.85 2.57 8.06
N ILE A 126 3.50 2.09 7.00
CA ILE A 126 4.91 2.32 6.73
C ILE A 126 5.05 3.15 5.45
N TYR A 127 5.66 4.32 5.58
CA TYR A 127 6.00 5.14 4.43
C TYR A 127 7.30 4.62 3.79
N VAL A 128 7.22 4.20 2.54
CA VAL A 128 8.37 3.76 1.76
C VAL A 128 8.99 4.96 1.06
N ALA A 129 10.12 5.42 1.58
CA ALA A 129 10.85 6.58 1.08
C ALA A 129 11.93 6.16 0.06
N ARG A 130 12.15 7.01 -0.94
CA ARG A 130 13.23 6.92 -1.90
C ARG A 130 13.66 8.32 -2.31
N ASP A 131 14.87 8.48 -2.81
CA ASP A 131 15.35 9.78 -3.25
C ASP A 131 14.49 10.35 -4.37
N LYS A 132 14.13 11.63 -4.26
CA LYS A 132 13.24 12.32 -5.21
C LYS A 132 13.82 12.29 -6.63
N GLU A 133 15.12 12.49 -6.75
CA GLU A 133 15.82 12.49 -8.05
C GLU A 133 15.72 11.12 -8.74
N VAL A 134 15.85 10.04 -7.96
CA VAL A 134 15.71 8.68 -8.46
C VAL A 134 14.27 8.41 -8.88
N LEU A 135 13.27 8.83 -8.08
CA LEU A 135 11.87 8.70 -8.43
C LEU A 135 11.51 9.42 -9.73
N ILE A 136 11.99 10.66 -9.90
CA ILE A 136 11.75 11.45 -11.10
C ILE A 136 12.40 10.77 -12.33
N LYS A 137 13.64 10.32 -12.20
CA LYS A 137 14.33 9.62 -13.26
C LYS A 137 13.58 8.36 -13.70
N ASP A 138 13.20 7.52 -12.74
CA ASP A 138 12.47 6.29 -13.01
C ASP A 138 11.11 6.56 -13.70
N ILE A 139 10.39 7.62 -13.30
CA ILE A 139 9.12 8.01 -13.93
C ILE A 139 9.36 8.47 -15.38
N ILE A 140 10.43 9.24 -15.63
CA ILE A 140 10.77 9.73 -16.96
C ILE A 140 11.13 8.57 -17.90
N GLU A 141 11.86 7.58 -17.42
CA GLU A 141 12.30 6.41 -18.17
C GLU A 141 11.19 5.39 -18.48
N GLN A 142 10.08 5.41 -17.72
CA GLN A 142 8.93 4.53 -17.97
C GLN A 142 8.16 4.95 -19.24
N ASP A 143 7.55 3.98 -19.91
CA ASP A 143 6.71 4.22 -21.09
C ASP A 143 5.28 4.64 -20.69
N TYR A 144 5.19 5.80 -20.01
CA TYR A 144 3.92 6.45 -19.68
C TYR A 144 3.67 7.63 -20.62
N PRO A 145 2.38 7.97 -20.88
CA PRO A 145 2.03 9.24 -21.52
C PRO A 145 2.60 10.43 -20.73
N VAL A 146 2.93 11.52 -21.45
CA VAL A 146 3.55 12.73 -20.86
C VAL A 146 2.71 13.28 -19.71
N GLU A 147 1.39 13.32 -19.89
CA GLU A 147 0.43 13.80 -18.89
C GLU A 147 0.49 12.97 -17.62
N GLU A 148 0.60 11.65 -17.75
CA GLU A 148 0.72 10.74 -16.62
C GLU A 148 2.06 10.90 -15.89
N LYS A 149 3.17 11.03 -16.64
CA LYS A 149 4.48 11.34 -16.05
C LYS A 149 4.44 12.62 -15.23
N THR A 150 3.83 13.68 -15.78
CA THR A 150 3.68 14.97 -15.12
C THR A 150 2.91 14.84 -13.81
N LEU A 151 1.76 14.19 -13.83
CA LEU A 151 0.94 13.98 -12.64
C LEU A 151 1.69 13.17 -11.57
N ARG A 152 2.42 12.13 -11.96
CA ARG A 152 3.23 11.31 -11.03
C ARG A 152 4.35 12.12 -10.38
N ILE A 153 5.06 12.96 -11.14
CA ILE A 153 6.12 13.82 -10.62
C ILE A 153 5.54 14.85 -9.65
N LEU A 154 4.44 15.51 -10.01
CA LEU A 154 3.77 16.48 -9.14
C LEU A 154 3.25 15.85 -7.85
N SER A 155 2.84 14.58 -7.89
CA SER A 155 2.34 13.88 -6.71
C SER A 155 3.41 13.54 -5.68
N ILE A 156 4.70 13.51 -6.05
CA ILE A 156 5.78 13.11 -5.14
C ILE A 156 5.81 14.00 -3.88
N ASP A 157 5.71 15.31 -4.04
CA ASP A 157 5.76 16.25 -2.91
C ASP A 157 4.47 16.19 -2.07
N ALA A 158 3.32 15.95 -2.69
CA ALA A 158 2.06 15.73 -1.98
C ALA A 158 2.11 14.42 -1.16
N GLU A 159 2.59 13.35 -1.75
CA GLU A 159 2.77 12.05 -1.07
C GLU A 159 3.77 12.14 0.10
N LYS A 160 4.82 12.95 -0.04
CA LYS A 160 5.82 13.16 1.03
C LYS A 160 5.19 13.72 2.32
N ARG A 161 4.11 14.49 2.23
CA ARG A 161 3.40 15.01 3.41
C ARG A 161 2.74 13.89 4.21
N ASN A 162 2.32 12.82 3.56
CA ASN A 162 1.70 11.65 4.19
C ASN A 162 2.66 10.95 5.17
N ARG A 163 3.97 11.14 5.00
CA ARG A 163 4.99 10.63 5.90
C ARG A 163 4.74 10.97 7.37
N GLN A 164 4.17 12.14 7.64
CA GLN A 164 3.94 12.62 9.01
C GLN A 164 2.87 11.84 9.76
N ILE A 165 1.96 11.19 9.06
CA ILE A 165 0.86 10.43 9.65
C ILE A 165 1.10 8.90 9.61
N CYS A 166 2.25 8.47 9.09
CA CYS A 166 2.66 7.07 9.10
C CYS A 166 3.30 6.68 10.43
N ASP A 167 3.19 5.42 10.79
CA ASP A 167 3.78 4.88 12.02
C ASP A 167 5.32 4.82 11.91
N HIS A 168 5.82 4.46 10.73
CA HIS A 168 7.25 4.36 10.43
C HIS A 168 7.58 4.89 9.04
N VAL A 169 8.85 5.23 8.84
CA VAL A 169 9.43 5.57 7.54
C VAL A 169 10.56 4.60 7.27
N VAL A 170 10.50 3.94 6.13
CA VAL A 170 11.52 3.01 5.66
C VAL A 170 12.14 3.56 4.39
N TYR A 171 13.45 3.72 4.39
CA TYR A 171 14.21 4.08 3.20
C TYR A 171 14.47 2.83 2.35
N ASN A 172 14.12 2.91 1.07
CA ASN A 172 14.21 1.81 0.10
C ASN A 172 15.18 2.20 -1.03
N GLY A 173 16.45 2.31 -0.69
CA GLY A 173 17.53 2.54 -1.66
C GLY A 173 17.73 1.31 -2.56
N THR A 174 17.86 0.14 -1.94
CA THR A 174 17.76 -1.19 -2.55
C THR A 174 16.64 -1.98 -1.89
N ILE A 175 16.13 -3.01 -2.57
CA ILE A 175 15.04 -3.85 -2.03
C ILE A 175 15.50 -4.60 -0.77
N GLU A 176 16.74 -5.03 -0.72
CA GLU A 176 17.35 -5.70 0.43
C GLU A 176 17.41 -4.75 1.64
N GLU A 177 17.91 -3.54 1.44
CA GLU A 177 17.97 -2.50 2.48
C GLU A 177 16.57 -2.11 2.97
N GLY A 178 15.62 -1.94 2.05
CA GLY A 178 14.22 -1.68 2.38
C GLY A 178 13.60 -2.79 3.23
N ALA A 179 13.88 -4.05 2.90
CA ALA A 179 13.37 -5.20 3.66
C ALA A 179 13.98 -5.28 5.06
N GLU A 180 15.29 -5.05 5.21
CA GLU A 180 15.96 -5.02 6.52
C GLU A 180 15.41 -3.89 7.40
N ASN A 181 15.26 -2.69 6.83
CA ASN A 181 14.68 -1.54 7.54
C ASN A 181 13.24 -1.81 7.99
N LEU A 182 12.45 -2.47 7.14
CA LEU A 182 11.07 -2.83 7.47
C LEU A 182 11.02 -3.85 8.60
N LEU A 183 11.87 -4.88 8.57
CA LEU A 183 11.96 -5.86 9.65
C LEU A 183 12.31 -5.21 10.99
N GLY A 184 13.19 -4.20 10.99
CA GLY A 184 13.51 -3.42 12.17
C GLY A 184 12.34 -2.63 12.77
N CYS A 185 11.34 -2.29 11.96
CA CYS A 185 10.14 -1.58 12.42
C CYS A 185 9.10 -2.47 13.13
N ILE A 186 9.12 -3.77 12.86
CA ILE A 186 8.09 -4.73 13.32
C ILE A 186 8.60 -5.77 14.32
N SER A 187 9.90 -5.75 14.62
CA SER A 187 10.57 -6.62 15.62
C SER A 187 10.34 -6.18 17.06
#